data_a2429965a9b034bb0fdaf8360257c53b
#
_entry.id   a2429965a9b034bb0fdaf8360257c53b
#
_cell.length_a   1.000
_cell.length_b   1.000
_cell.length_c   1.000
_cell.angle_alpha   90.00
_cell.angle_beta   90.00
_cell.angle_gamma   90.00
#
_symmetry.space_group_name_H-M   'P 1'
#
loop_
_entity.id
_entity.type
_entity.pdbx_description
1 polymer ?
#
loop_
_entity_poly.entity_id
_entity_poly.type
_entity_poly.pdbx_seq_one_letter_code
_entity_poly.pdbx_strand_id
1 'polypeptide(L)'
;MSGPVAKPRLPPLADATLSAAQRRVVDAITQGPRGRLGGPFIALLRSPELCQRTQMLGEYLRYDSVVPQRLRELAILATARHWRQSYEWHTHAPIAERAGLPRSLIDALAEGRSPEPLAADEAAVLCFCEQLHQQHVVSDAAYERARDVLGEAGVVELCGICGYYALLAMVLNVARTPLPAGAAAPFSPP
;
A
#
# COMPACT_ATOMS: atom_id res chain seq x y z
N MET A 1 -7.27 -9.09 26.69
CA MET A 1 -7.69 -10.45 26.26
C MET A 1 -7.89 -10.40 24.75
N SER A 2 -6.97 -10.95 23.99
CA SER A 2 -7.08 -11.01 22.53
C SER A 2 -8.18 -12.00 22.17
N GLY A 3 -9.27 -11.50 21.56
CA GLY A 3 -10.31 -12.37 21.02
C GLY A 3 -9.75 -13.33 19.95
N PRO A 4 -10.50 -14.39 19.59
CA PRO A 4 -10.02 -15.36 18.60
C PRO A 4 -9.69 -14.66 17.28
N VAL A 5 -8.47 -14.88 16.79
CA VAL A 5 -8.04 -14.35 15.48
C VAL A 5 -8.99 -14.87 14.41
N ALA A 6 -9.67 -13.94 13.73
CA ALA A 6 -10.67 -14.29 12.73
C ALA A 6 -10.03 -15.09 11.57
N LYS A 7 -10.64 -16.22 11.23
CA LYS A 7 -10.16 -17.12 10.16
C LYS A 7 -10.06 -16.36 8.81
N PRO A 8 -8.97 -16.55 8.03
CA PRO A 8 -8.89 -16.01 6.66
C PRO A 8 -10.08 -16.48 5.81
N ARG A 9 -10.69 -15.55 5.06
CA ARG A 9 -11.79 -15.88 4.14
C ARG A 9 -11.30 -16.43 2.81
N LEU A 10 -10.13 -15.94 2.37
CA LEU A 10 -9.51 -16.26 1.09
C LEU A 10 -8.08 -16.78 1.30
N PRO A 11 -7.91 -17.98 1.88
CA PRO A 11 -6.59 -18.57 2.12
C PRO A 11 -5.88 -18.88 0.79
N PRO A 12 -4.56 -19.20 0.80
CA PRO A 12 -3.86 -19.65 -0.40
C PRO A 12 -4.59 -20.80 -1.09
N LEU A 13 -4.62 -20.76 -2.43
CA LEU A 13 -5.09 -21.89 -3.24
C LEU A 13 -3.99 -22.96 -3.27
N ALA A 14 -4.38 -24.23 -3.27
CA ALA A 14 -3.43 -25.31 -3.45
C ALA A 14 -2.93 -25.34 -4.91
N ASP A 15 -1.62 -25.48 -5.12
CA ASP A 15 -1.01 -25.45 -6.45
C ASP A 15 -1.64 -26.45 -7.42
N ALA A 16 -2.01 -27.64 -6.91
CA ALA A 16 -2.65 -28.69 -7.70
C ALA A 16 -4.02 -28.28 -8.26
N THR A 17 -4.70 -27.28 -7.65
CA THR A 17 -6.04 -26.82 -8.04
C THR A 17 -6.04 -25.58 -8.92
N LEU A 18 -4.87 -24.99 -9.18
CA LEU A 18 -4.78 -23.78 -9.99
C LEU A 18 -5.19 -24.06 -11.46
N SER A 19 -6.03 -23.19 -11.99
CA SER A 19 -6.33 -23.18 -13.44
C SER A 19 -5.11 -22.72 -14.25
N ALA A 20 -5.12 -22.96 -15.55
CA ALA A 20 -4.08 -22.50 -16.45
C ALA A 20 -3.92 -20.96 -16.41
N ALA A 21 -5.02 -20.21 -16.28
CA ALA A 21 -4.97 -18.75 -16.16
C ALA A 21 -4.31 -18.31 -14.85
N GLN A 22 -4.63 -18.97 -13.72
CA GLN A 22 -4.01 -18.67 -12.43
C GLN A 22 -2.52 -19.00 -12.44
N ARG A 23 -2.10 -20.12 -13.01
CA ARG A 23 -0.67 -20.46 -13.14
C ARG A 23 0.11 -19.40 -13.91
N ARG A 24 -0.40 -18.95 -15.06
CA ARG A 24 0.24 -17.86 -15.83
C ARG A 24 0.46 -16.59 -14.99
N VAL A 25 -0.51 -16.23 -14.15
CA VAL A 25 -0.37 -15.05 -13.26
C VAL A 25 0.65 -15.29 -12.17
N VAL A 26 0.66 -16.47 -11.55
CA VAL A 26 1.67 -16.85 -10.56
C VAL A 26 3.07 -16.78 -11.17
N ASP A 27 3.25 -17.35 -12.37
CA ASP A 27 4.54 -17.32 -13.08
C ASP A 27 4.97 -15.88 -13.39
N ALA A 28 4.05 -15.03 -13.89
CA ALA A 28 4.35 -13.62 -14.17
C ALA A 28 4.80 -12.86 -12.90
N ILE A 29 4.13 -13.07 -11.77
CA ILE A 29 4.49 -12.43 -10.49
C ILE A 29 5.83 -12.94 -9.96
N THR A 30 6.08 -14.26 -10.05
CA THR A 30 7.28 -14.88 -9.46
C THR A 30 8.52 -14.65 -10.30
N GLN A 31 8.39 -14.52 -11.62
CA GLN A 31 9.49 -14.19 -12.54
C GLN A 31 9.76 -12.68 -12.63
N GLY A 32 8.79 -11.86 -12.22
CA GLY A 32 8.92 -10.41 -12.17
C GLY A 32 9.67 -9.92 -10.94
N PRO A 33 9.80 -8.58 -10.75
CA PRO A 33 10.58 -7.98 -9.67
C PRO A 33 10.02 -8.25 -8.26
N ARG A 34 8.79 -8.78 -8.14
CA ARG A 34 8.21 -9.20 -6.85
C ARG A 34 8.81 -10.51 -6.32
N GLY A 35 9.24 -11.41 -7.21
CA GLY A 35 9.90 -12.67 -6.89
C GLY A 35 9.04 -13.73 -6.20
N ARG A 36 7.84 -13.38 -5.73
CA ARG A 36 6.93 -14.31 -5.04
C ARG A 36 5.48 -13.87 -5.09
N LEU A 37 4.55 -14.82 -5.08
CA LEU A 37 3.15 -14.57 -4.80
C LEU A 37 2.95 -14.34 -3.29
N GLY A 38 2.32 -13.25 -2.89
CA GLY A 38 2.10 -12.95 -1.48
C GLY A 38 1.10 -11.80 -1.26
N GLY A 39 0.74 -11.57 -0.01
CA GLY A 39 -0.15 -10.47 0.37
C GLY A 39 -1.49 -10.49 -0.36
N PRO A 40 -1.92 -9.34 -0.93
CA PRO A 40 -3.21 -9.22 -1.59
C PRO A 40 -3.37 -10.11 -2.82
N PHE A 41 -2.26 -10.51 -3.47
CA PHE A 41 -2.28 -11.34 -4.68
C PHE A 41 -2.76 -12.77 -4.40
N ILE A 42 -2.62 -13.25 -3.17
CA ILE A 42 -3.20 -14.54 -2.75
C ILE A 42 -4.73 -14.53 -2.91
N ALA A 43 -5.38 -13.45 -2.50
CA ALA A 43 -6.81 -13.29 -2.65
C ALA A 43 -7.22 -12.98 -4.10
N LEU A 44 -6.49 -12.04 -4.74
CA LEU A 44 -6.72 -11.59 -6.11
C LEU A 44 -6.60 -12.72 -7.15
N LEU A 45 -5.80 -13.76 -6.88
CA LEU A 45 -5.61 -14.90 -7.78
C LEU A 45 -6.92 -15.64 -8.13
N ARG A 46 -7.98 -15.45 -7.35
CA ARG A 46 -9.32 -15.98 -7.66
C ARG A 46 -9.97 -15.33 -8.87
N SER A 47 -9.52 -14.12 -9.21
CA SER A 47 -9.83 -13.42 -10.45
C SER A 47 -8.54 -13.17 -11.21
N PRO A 48 -8.04 -14.13 -12.01
CA PRO A 48 -6.70 -14.06 -12.60
C PRO A 48 -6.51 -12.86 -13.52
N GLU A 49 -7.53 -12.46 -14.27
CA GLU A 49 -7.45 -11.26 -15.12
C GLU A 49 -7.30 -9.98 -14.29
N LEU A 50 -8.10 -9.80 -13.23
CA LEU A 50 -7.96 -8.68 -12.31
C LEU A 50 -6.59 -8.71 -11.61
N CYS A 51 -6.17 -9.90 -11.16
CA CYS A 51 -4.87 -10.09 -10.53
C CYS A 51 -3.71 -9.66 -11.45
N GLN A 52 -3.76 -10.07 -12.73
CA GLN A 52 -2.74 -9.72 -13.72
C GLN A 52 -2.66 -8.21 -13.96
N ARG A 53 -3.79 -7.53 -14.16
CA ARG A 53 -3.82 -6.08 -14.38
C ARG A 53 -3.37 -5.32 -13.14
N THR A 54 -3.83 -5.76 -11.97
CA THR A 54 -3.46 -5.16 -10.69
C THR A 54 -1.96 -5.31 -10.40
N GLN A 55 -1.39 -6.49 -10.67
CA GLN A 55 0.04 -6.68 -10.46
C GLN A 55 0.89 -5.83 -11.42
N MET A 56 0.50 -5.68 -12.68
CA MET A 56 1.22 -4.85 -13.66
C MET A 56 1.18 -3.37 -13.27
N LEU A 57 0.01 -2.85 -12.89
CA LEU A 57 -0.10 -1.48 -12.37
C LEU A 57 0.79 -1.28 -11.14
N GLY A 58 0.75 -2.21 -10.21
CA GLY A 58 1.55 -2.13 -8.99
C GLY A 58 3.05 -2.31 -9.24
N GLU A 59 3.45 -3.01 -10.28
CA GLU A 59 4.84 -3.12 -10.72
C GLU A 59 5.34 -1.75 -11.19
N TYR A 60 4.61 -1.12 -12.11
CA TYR A 60 4.90 0.24 -12.56
C TYR A 60 4.98 1.23 -11.40
N LEU A 61 3.92 1.35 -10.60
CA LEU A 61 3.87 2.32 -9.49
C LEU A 61 4.97 2.09 -8.45
N ARG A 62 5.44 0.87 -8.30
CA ARG A 62 6.43 0.53 -7.28
C ARG A 62 7.88 0.67 -7.74
N TYR A 63 8.15 0.41 -9.02
CA TYR A 63 9.52 0.32 -9.52
C TYR A 63 9.87 1.39 -10.56
N ASP A 64 8.88 1.86 -11.33
CA ASP A 64 9.10 2.74 -12.48
C ASP A 64 8.41 4.12 -12.34
N SER A 65 7.70 4.36 -11.22
CA SER A 65 7.03 5.64 -10.94
C SER A 65 8.03 6.80 -10.87
N VAL A 66 7.62 7.96 -11.40
CA VAL A 66 8.39 9.21 -11.28
C VAL A 66 8.39 9.79 -9.85
N VAL A 67 7.49 9.32 -8.98
CA VAL A 67 7.47 9.73 -7.57
C VAL A 67 8.68 9.13 -6.84
N PRO A 68 9.54 9.94 -6.19
CA PRO A 68 10.69 9.45 -5.46
C PRO A 68 10.30 8.38 -4.44
N GLN A 69 11.12 7.31 -4.32
CA GLN A 69 10.79 6.15 -3.48
C GLN A 69 10.38 6.54 -2.06
N ARG A 70 11.10 7.47 -1.43
CA ARG A 70 10.81 7.94 -0.08
C ARG A 70 9.39 8.52 0.03
N LEU A 71 9.00 9.38 -0.91
CA LEU A 71 7.68 10.02 -0.94
C LEU A 71 6.58 9.04 -1.33
N ARG A 72 6.89 8.09 -2.20
CA ARG A 72 5.99 7.00 -2.57
C ARG A 72 5.66 6.12 -1.37
N GLU A 73 6.67 5.71 -0.59
CA GLU A 73 6.43 4.93 0.62
C GLU A 73 5.65 5.74 1.68
N LEU A 74 5.86 7.05 1.79
CA LEU A 74 5.06 7.92 2.64
C LEU A 74 3.56 7.87 2.26
N ALA A 75 3.25 7.99 0.96
CA ALA A 75 1.87 7.90 0.45
C ALA A 75 1.26 6.52 0.70
N ILE A 76 2.04 5.45 0.54
CA ILE A 76 1.62 4.07 0.84
C ILE A 76 1.28 3.93 2.34
N LEU A 77 2.13 4.43 3.23
CA LEU A 77 1.88 4.37 4.67
C LEU A 77 0.67 5.21 5.08
N ALA A 78 0.49 6.41 4.52
CA ALA A 78 -0.69 7.23 4.74
C ALA A 78 -1.98 6.49 4.32
N THR A 79 -1.95 5.82 3.16
CA THR A 79 -3.07 5.00 2.68
C THR A 79 -3.32 3.79 3.58
N ALA A 80 -2.27 3.05 3.95
CA ALA A 80 -2.38 1.90 4.85
C ALA A 80 -2.94 2.31 6.23
N ARG A 81 -2.54 3.49 6.74
CA ARG A 81 -3.07 4.06 7.98
C ARG A 81 -4.55 4.40 7.84
N HIS A 82 -4.95 5.07 6.77
CA HIS A 82 -6.35 5.42 6.50
C HIS A 82 -7.24 4.16 6.49
N TRP A 83 -6.83 3.12 5.79
CA TRP A 83 -7.54 1.83 5.69
C TRP A 83 -7.31 0.89 6.88
N ARG A 84 -6.49 1.31 7.87
CA ARG A 84 -6.07 0.50 9.03
C ARG A 84 -5.56 -0.87 8.60
N GLN A 85 -4.85 -0.92 7.47
CA GLN A 85 -4.37 -2.17 6.87
C GLN A 85 -2.99 -2.55 7.40
N SER A 86 -2.98 -3.40 8.42
CA SER A 86 -1.77 -3.77 9.15
C SER A 86 -0.78 -4.58 8.30
N TYR A 87 -1.24 -5.38 7.32
CA TYR A 87 -0.34 -6.16 6.47
C TYR A 87 0.48 -5.24 5.53
N GLU A 88 -0.17 -4.24 4.92
CA GLU A 88 0.53 -3.26 4.09
C GLU A 88 1.51 -2.44 4.91
N TRP A 89 1.07 -1.98 6.08
CA TRP A 89 1.95 -1.27 7.00
C TRP A 89 3.20 -2.09 7.36
N HIS A 90 3.00 -3.34 7.79
CA HIS A 90 4.10 -4.25 8.14
C HIS A 90 5.07 -4.46 6.97
N THR A 91 4.56 -4.50 5.75
CA THR A 91 5.38 -4.67 4.54
C THR A 91 6.14 -3.40 4.18
N HIS A 92 5.50 -2.24 4.26
CA HIS A 92 6.02 -0.98 3.73
C HIS A 92 6.78 -0.12 4.74
N ALA A 93 6.49 -0.19 6.04
CA ALA A 93 7.21 0.59 7.04
C ALA A 93 8.74 0.33 7.04
N PRO A 94 9.24 -0.92 6.96
CA PRO A 94 10.67 -1.16 6.84
C PRO A 94 11.27 -0.67 5.50
N ILE A 95 10.47 -0.64 4.43
CA ILE A 95 10.92 -0.12 3.13
C ILE A 95 11.02 1.40 3.19
N ALA A 96 10.03 2.04 3.79
CA ALA A 96 9.99 3.48 4.01
C ALA A 96 11.21 3.98 4.82
N GLU A 97 11.55 3.29 5.90
CA GLU A 97 12.71 3.58 6.73
C GLU A 97 14.02 3.46 5.92
N ARG A 98 14.17 2.37 5.15
CA ARG A 98 15.34 2.21 4.25
C ARG A 98 15.38 3.23 3.12
N ALA A 99 14.22 3.74 2.69
CA ALA A 99 14.13 4.81 1.70
C ALA A 99 14.42 6.20 2.27
N GLY A 100 14.67 6.31 3.57
CA GLY A 100 15.09 7.53 4.25
C GLY A 100 13.97 8.29 4.97
N LEU A 101 12.78 7.70 5.16
CA LEU A 101 11.80 8.29 6.07
C LEU A 101 12.26 8.13 7.52
N PRO A 102 12.24 9.22 8.33
CA PRO A 102 12.57 9.14 9.74
C PRO A 102 11.68 8.15 10.49
N ARG A 103 12.26 7.33 11.36
CA ARG A 103 11.50 6.39 12.19
C ARG A 103 10.44 7.10 13.04
N SER A 104 10.77 8.29 13.57
CA SER A 104 9.82 9.11 14.34
C SER A 104 8.58 9.52 13.54
N LEU A 105 8.75 9.79 12.22
CA LEU A 105 7.64 10.08 11.31
C LEU A 105 6.76 8.83 11.11
N ILE A 106 7.38 7.67 10.86
CA ILE A 106 6.66 6.41 10.69
C ILE A 106 5.86 6.07 11.96
N ASP A 107 6.46 6.20 13.14
CA ASP A 107 5.81 5.93 14.42
C ASP A 107 4.65 6.92 14.69
N ALA A 108 4.85 8.21 14.41
CA ALA A 108 3.78 9.21 14.54
C ALA A 108 2.59 8.91 13.64
N LEU A 109 2.84 8.53 12.39
CA LEU A 109 1.78 8.08 11.47
C LEU A 109 1.04 6.84 11.99
N ALA A 110 1.76 5.84 12.51
CA ALA A 110 1.15 4.64 13.09
C ALA A 110 0.19 4.98 14.21
N GLU A 111 0.56 5.91 15.07
CA GLU A 111 -0.22 6.36 16.21
C GLU A 111 -1.35 7.34 15.83
N GLY A 112 -1.39 7.81 14.57
CA GLY A 112 -2.35 8.80 14.11
C GLY A 112 -2.09 10.21 14.64
N ARG A 113 -0.84 10.49 15.00
CA ARG A 113 -0.35 11.82 15.37
C ARG A 113 0.17 12.55 14.13
N SER A 114 0.06 13.87 14.13
CA SER A 114 0.75 14.69 13.13
C SER A 114 2.27 14.59 13.36
N PRO A 115 3.06 14.09 12.40
CA PRO A 115 4.50 14.06 12.55
C PRO A 115 5.08 15.47 12.45
N GLU A 116 6.00 15.81 13.34
CA GLU A 116 6.76 17.07 13.31
C GLU A 116 8.18 16.83 13.81
N PRO A 117 9.20 17.50 13.22
CA PRO A 117 9.12 18.31 12.00
C PRO A 117 9.04 17.44 10.73
N LEU A 118 8.38 17.95 9.68
CA LEU A 118 8.36 17.37 8.33
C LEU A 118 9.27 18.15 7.39
N ALA A 119 9.95 17.46 6.49
CA ALA A 119 10.55 18.11 5.32
C ALA A 119 9.45 18.68 4.42
N ALA A 120 9.73 19.74 3.67
CA ALA A 120 8.72 20.44 2.87
C ALA A 120 8.02 19.52 1.85
N ASP A 121 8.76 18.61 1.23
CA ASP A 121 8.24 17.63 0.28
C ASP A 121 7.41 16.53 0.97
N GLU A 122 7.79 16.10 2.18
CA GLU A 122 7.00 15.18 3.00
C GLU A 122 5.67 15.81 3.41
N ALA A 123 5.71 17.08 3.85
CA ALA A 123 4.51 17.82 4.22
C ALA A 123 3.55 18.00 3.03
N ALA A 124 4.07 18.29 1.83
CA ALA A 124 3.27 18.42 0.61
C ALA A 124 2.55 17.11 0.26
N VAL A 125 3.29 16.00 0.22
CA VAL A 125 2.74 14.68 -0.12
C VAL A 125 1.76 14.19 0.95
N LEU A 126 2.10 14.32 2.23
CA LEU A 126 1.23 13.87 3.32
C LEU A 126 -0.09 14.66 3.34
N CYS A 127 -0.02 15.99 3.24
CA CYS A 127 -1.21 16.85 3.17
C CYS A 127 -2.12 16.48 1.98
N PHE A 128 -1.53 16.22 0.81
CA PHE A 128 -2.26 15.76 -0.37
C PHE A 128 -2.99 14.44 -0.11
N CYS A 129 -2.28 13.44 0.40
CA CYS A 129 -2.84 12.12 0.69
C CYS A 129 -3.95 12.18 1.76
N GLU A 130 -3.76 12.96 2.82
CA GLU A 130 -4.75 13.11 3.88
C GLU A 130 -6.04 13.77 3.37
N GLN A 131 -5.94 14.84 2.60
CA GLN A 131 -7.12 15.47 2.00
C GLN A 131 -7.84 14.52 1.04
N LEU A 132 -7.09 13.84 0.16
CA LEU A 132 -7.67 12.90 -0.78
C LEU A 132 -8.43 11.76 -0.07
N HIS A 133 -7.86 11.21 0.98
CA HIS A 133 -8.48 10.12 1.72
C HIS A 133 -9.65 10.53 2.63
N GLN A 134 -9.56 11.71 3.26
CA GLN A 134 -10.54 12.16 4.24
C GLN A 134 -11.67 12.98 3.63
N GLN A 135 -11.35 13.82 2.64
CA GLN A 135 -12.27 14.78 2.04
C GLN A 135 -12.70 14.37 0.62
N HIS A 136 -12.03 13.37 0.01
CA HIS A 136 -12.24 12.90 -1.36
C HIS A 136 -11.96 13.96 -2.44
N VAL A 137 -11.32 15.05 -2.05
CA VAL A 137 -10.93 16.19 -2.89
C VAL A 137 -9.65 16.80 -2.29
N VAL A 138 -8.85 17.42 -3.14
CA VAL A 138 -7.63 18.10 -2.76
C VAL A 138 -7.81 19.59 -3.03
N SER A 139 -7.47 20.45 -2.06
CA SER A 139 -7.52 21.90 -2.24
C SER A 139 -6.47 22.38 -3.23
N ASP A 140 -6.72 23.54 -3.90
CA ASP A 140 -5.74 24.13 -4.83
C ASP A 140 -4.37 24.31 -4.16
N ALA A 141 -4.34 24.77 -2.92
CA ALA A 141 -3.09 24.97 -2.17
C ALA A 141 -2.31 23.66 -1.92
N ALA A 142 -3.00 22.53 -1.68
CA ALA A 142 -2.35 21.24 -1.51
C ALA A 142 -1.89 20.66 -2.86
N TYR A 143 -2.70 20.85 -3.91
CA TYR A 143 -2.36 20.49 -5.28
C TYR A 143 -1.09 21.21 -5.75
N GLU A 144 -1.05 22.54 -5.61
CA GLU A 144 0.09 23.36 -6.04
C GLU A 144 1.39 22.92 -5.35
N ARG A 145 1.36 22.71 -4.01
CA ARG A 145 2.53 22.21 -3.28
C ARG A 145 2.99 20.83 -3.76
N ALA A 146 2.08 19.92 -4.01
CA ALA A 146 2.42 18.60 -4.52
C ALA A 146 2.98 18.68 -5.94
N ARG A 147 2.41 19.53 -6.80
CA ARG A 147 2.88 19.78 -8.17
C ARG A 147 4.29 20.40 -8.16
N ASP A 148 4.56 21.35 -7.27
CA ASP A 148 5.88 22.00 -7.18
C ASP A 148 6.98 20.99 -6.78
N VAL A 149 6.61 19.95 -6.01
CA VAL A 149 7.53 18.89 -5.59
C VAL A 149 7.67 17.78 -6.64
N LEU A 150 6.56 17.35 -7.25
CA LEU A 150 6.49 16.13 -8.05
C LEU A 150 6.26 16.37 -9.57
N GLY A 151 5.89 17.58 -9.96
CA GLY A 151 5.37 17.86 -11.30
C GLY A 151 3.98 17.28 -11.52
N GLU A 152 3.35 17.60 -12.65
CA GLU A 152 1.99 17.13 -12.98
C GLU A 152 1.91 15.59 -13.09
N ALA A 153 2.90 14.97 -13.74
CA ALA A 153 2.97 13.51 -13.84
C ALA A 153 3.03 12.86 -12.46
N GLY A 154 3.87 13.39 -11.56
CA GLY A 154 4.01 12.86 -10.20
C GLY A 154 2.72 13.02 -9.38
N VAL A 155 1.96 14.09 -9.55
CA VAL A 155 0.64 14.27 -8.90
C VAL A 155 -0.35 13.22 -9.40
N VAL A 156 -0.40 12.93 -10.70
CA VAL A 156 -1.28 11.89 -11.26
C VAL A 156 -0.87 10.51 -10.73
N GLU A 157 0.43 10.22 -10.68
CA GLU A 157 0.92 8.96 -10.13
C GLU A 157 0.71 8.85 -8.62
N LEU A 158 0.76 9.96 -7.88
CA LEU A 158 0.41 9.99 -6.46
C LEU A 158 -1.05 9.58 -6.23
N CYS A 159 -1.98 10.07 -7.07
CA CYS A 159 -3.37 9.58 -7.07
C CYS A 159 -3.43 8.07 -7.38
N GLY A 160 -2.65 7.63 -8.38
CA GLY A 160 -2.51 6.21 -8.73
C GLY A 160 -2.04 5.36 -7.57
N ILE A 161 -1.02 5.81 -6.84
CA ILE A 161 -0.48 5.13 -5.64
C ILE A 161 -1.56 5.02 -4.56
N CYS A 162 -2.22 6.14 -4.21
CA CYS A 162 -3.28 6.15 -3.20
C CYS A 162 -4.43 5.21 -3.57
N GLY A 163 -4.92 5.27 -4.82
CA GLY A 163 -6.01 4.42 -5.30
C GLY A 163 -5.64 2.95 -5.38
N TYR A 164 -4.43 2.64 -5.83
CA TYR A 164 -3.92 1.28 -5.92
C TYR A 164 -3.79 0.63 -4.54
N TYR A 165 -3.16 1.31 -3.59
CA TYR A 165 -3.01 0.76 -2.23
C TYR A 165 -4.33 0.74 -1.45
N ALA A 166 -5.29 1.63 -1.76
CA ALA A 166 -6.66 1.52 -1.26
C ALA A 166 -7.36 0.25 -1.78
N LEU A 167 -7.23 -0.06 -3.09
CA LEU A 167 -7.74 -1.32 -3.66
C LEU A 167 -7.14 -2.53 -2.95
N LEU A 168 -5.82 -2.56 -2.75
CA LEU A 168 -5.15 -3.67 -2.07
C LEU A 168 -5.59 -3.79 -0.62
N ALA A 169 -5.72 -2.67 0.09
CA ALA A 169 -6.22 -2.63 1.47
C ALA A 169 -7.63 -3.20 1.59
N MET A 170 -8.54 -2.83 0.67
CA MET A 170 -9.90 -3.40 0.61
C MET A 170 -9.87 -4.92 0.42
N VAL A 171 -9.05 -5.41 -0.51
CA VAL A 171 -8.90 -6.85 -0.77
C VAL A 171 -8.38 -7.58 0.46
N LEU A 172 -7.33 -7.07 1.11
CA LEU A 172 -6.74 -7.64 2.32
C LEU A 172 -7.73 -7.66 3.49
N ASN A 173 -8.50 -6.58 3.68
CA ASN A 173 -9.51 -6.46 4.73
C ASN A 173 -10.66 -7.45 4.49
N VAL A 174 -11.18 -7.54 3.26
CA VAL A 174 -12.24 -8.49 2.90
C VAL A 174 -11.75 -9.94 3.05
N ALA A 175 -10.53 -10.23 2.61
CA ALA A 175 -9.91 -11.55 2.70
C ALA A 175 -9.57 -11.96 4.14
N ARG A 176 -9.49 -11.01 5.08
CA ARG A 176 -8.94 -11.19 6.43
C ARG A 176 -7.53 -11.81 6.36
N THR A 177 -6.69 -11.21 5.53
CA THR A 177 -5.32 -11.67 5.34
C THR A 177 -4.55 -11.52 6.66
N PRO A 178 -4.00 -12.59 7.21
CA PRO A 178 -3.29 -12.52 8.48
C PRO A 178 -1.96 -11.81 8.32
N LEU A 179 -1.50 -11.18 9.38
CA LEU A 179 -0.10 -10.75 9.48
C LEU A 179 0.83 -11.95 9.47
N PRO A 180 2.07 -11.79 9.05
CA PRO A 180 3.10 -12.81 9.25
C PRO A 180 3.22 -13.21 10.71
N ALA A 181 3.59 -14.47 10.96
CA ALA A 181 3.75 -14.99 12.33
C ALA A 181 4.74 -14.13 13.12
N GLY A 182 4.36 -13.73 14.32
CA GLY A 182 5.17 -12.87 15.20
C GLY A 182 5.12 -11.36 14.90
N ALA A 183 4.44 -10.94 13.84
CA ALA A 183 4.27 -9.53 13.54
C ALA A 183 3.22 -8.88 14.45
N ALA A 184 3.55 -7.72 15.01
CA ALA A 184 2.60 -6.91 15.78
C ALA A 184 1.73 -6.07 14.83
N ALA A 185 0.43 -5.96 15.14
CA ALA A 185 -0.46 -5.06 14.43
C ALA A 185 -0.22 -3.61 14.91
N PRO A 186 0.13 -2.68 14.01
CA PRO A 186 0.36 -1.28 14.37
C PRO A 186 -0.95 -0.54 14.70
N PHE A 187 -2.06 -1.08 14.24
CA PHE A 187 -3.39 -0.48 14.43
C PHE A 187 -4.29 -1.40 15.24
N SER A 188 -5.16 -0.83 16.08
CA SER A 188 -6.27 -1.60 16.64
C SER A 188 -7.16 -2.12 15.51
N PRO A 189 -7.76 -3.30 15.63
CA PRO A 189 -8.74 -3.77 14.66
C PRO A 189 -9.84 -2.73 14.42
N PRO A 190 -10.41 -2.65 13.21
CA PRO A 190 -11.56 -1.80 12.95
C PRO A 190 -12.78 -2.23 13.77
#